data_2941985472140232a215a5ad122a91c2
#
_entry.id   2941985472140232a215a5ad122a91c2
#
_cell.length_a   1.000
_cell.length_b   1.000
_cell.length_c   1.000
_cell.angle_alpha   90.00
_cell.angle_beta   90.00
_cell.angle_gamma   90.00
#
_symmetry.space_group_name_H-M   'P 1'
#
loop_
_entity.id
_entity.type
_entity.pdbx_description
1 polymer ?
#
loop_
_entity_poly.entity_id
_entity_poly.type
_entity_poly.pdbx_seq_one_letter_code
_entity_poly.pdbx_strand_id
1 'polypeptide(L)'
;CFRGDMGVYGLYGAAVLLPVQDREHRQGRVCRALTEGGRAIKKYSIIYADPPWQYKVYSKKGAGRSAESHYPTMSIEDIRALPVGELADRDCALFLWITFPMLLDALTVIKAWGFTYKTVAFAWVKQNKKANTLFWGMGYWTRANVELCILATKGRPRRKSAGVHQVVLAPVEEHSKKPDIVRDKIVTLMGDLPRIELFARQTPPGWDVWGNEVDSDITL
;
A
#
# COMPACT_ATOMS: atom_id res chain seq x y z
N CYS A 1 -46.60 1.40 23.32
CA CYS A 1 -47.25 0.06 23.25
C CYS A 1 -47.25 -0.42 21.81
N PHE A 2 -46.39 -1.31 21.44
CA PHE A 2 -46.68 -2.47 20.57
C PHE A 2 -45.50 -3.43 20.69
N ARG A 3 -45.77 -4.54 21.28
CA ARG A 3 -44.93 -5.76 21.27
C ARG A 3 -45.37 -6.58 20.04
N GLY A 4 -44.40 -7.24 19.44
CA GLY A 4 -44.60 -8.30 18.44
C GLY A 4 -43.23 -8.80 18.05
N ASP A 5 -42.94 -9.77 18.36
CA ASP A 5 -42.90 -11.21 18.53
C ASP A 5 -41.83 -11.85 17.63
N MET A 6 -41.05 -12.70 18.26
CA MET A 6 -39.92 -13.47 17.72
C MET A 6 -40.39 -14.49 16.69
N GLY A 7 -39.64 -14.66 15.62
CA GLY A 7 -39.68 -15.81 14.72
C GLY A 7 -38.30 -16.48 14.67
N VAL A 8 -38.18 -17.56 15.44
CA VAL A 8 -37.04 -18.49 15.39
C VAL A 8 -37.30 -19.45 14.22
N TYR A 9 -36.36 -19.52 13.28
CA TYR A 9 -36.27 -20.67 12.37
C TYR A 9 -34.88 -21.30 12.52
N GLY A 10 -34.87 -22.39 13.30
CA GLY A 10 -33.78 -23.35 13.24
C GLY A 10 -34.04 -24.32 12.10
N LEU A 11 -32.99 -24.67 11.36
CA LEU A 11 -32.97 -25.87 10.55
C LEU A 11 -31.59 -26.55 10.70
N TYR A 12 -31.69 -27.76 11.15
CA TYR A 12 -30.66 -28.78 11.28
C TYR A 12 -30.02 -29.11 9.93
N GLY A 13 -28.68 -29.17 9.86
CA GLY A 13 -27.96 -29.77 8.75
C GLY A 13 -26.82 -30.61 9.30
N ALA A 14 -26.91 -31.91 9.13
CA ALA A 14 -26.11 -32.96 9.70
C ALA A 14 -24.61 -32.80 9.45
N ALA A 15 -23.81 -32.99 10.49
CA ALA A 15 -22.39 -33.20 10.42
C ALA A 15 -22.09 -34.60 9.88
N VAL A 16 -21.45 -34.69 8.72
CA VAL A 16 -20.84 -35.92 8.22
C VAL A 16 -19.39 -35.93 8.75
N LEU A 17 -19.16 -36.81 9.72
CA LEU A 17 -17.83 -37.16 10.19
C LEU A 17 -17.17 -38.08 9.15
N LEU A 18 -16.08 -37.66 8.55
CA LEU A 18 -15.17 -38.54 7.85
C LEU A 18 -13.89 -38.73 8.68
N PRO A 19 -13.24 -39.91 8.62
CA PRO A 19 -12.29 -40.35 9.60
C PRO A 19 -10.91 -39.69 9.46
N VAL A 20 -10.31 -39.46 10.59
CA VAL A 20 -8.91 -39.10 10.77
C VAL A 20 -8.04 -40.26 10.26
N GLN A 21 -7.27 -40.02 9.25
CA GLN A 21 -6.08 -40.82 8.95
C GLN A 21 -4.82 -40.03 9.25
N ASP A 22 -4.12 -40.61 10.17
CA ASP A 22 -2.86 -40.22 10.76
C ASP A 22 -1.68 -40.39 9.80
N ARG A 23 -0.67 -39.56 10.05
CA ARG A 23 0.77 -39.80 9.93
C ARG A 23 1.54 -39.40 8.68
N GLU A 24 2.43 -38.48 9.02
CA GLU A 24 3.85 -38.44 8.60
C GLU A 24 4.16 -38.20 7.13
N HIS A 25 4.45 -36.92 6.83
CA HIS A 25 5.71 -36.58 6.13
C HIS A 25 6.06 -35.11 6.45
N ARG A 26 6.83 -34.94 7.52
CA ARG A 26 7.67 -33.75 7.70
C ARG A 26 8.82 -33.83 6.70
N GLN A 27 8.57 -33.41 5.49
CA GLN A 27 9.67 -33.01 4.62
C GLN A 27 9.76 -31.48 4.71
N GLY A 28 10.84 -31.03 5.35
CA GLY A 28 11.21 -29.63 5.44
C GLY A 28 11.25 -29.00 4.04
N ARG A 29 10.32 -28.11 3.75
CA ARG A 29 10.52 -27.13 2.71
C ARG A 29 11.63 -26.20 3.18
N VAL A 30 12.83 -26.52 2.77
CA VAL A 30 13.92 -25.55 2.73
C VAL A 30 13.44 -24.44 1.81
N CYS A 31 13.07 -23.30 2.39
CA CYS A 31 12.92 -22.07 1.62
C CYS A 31 14.29 -21.83 0.97
N ARG A 32 14.43 -22.16 -0.31
CA ARG A 32 15.54 -21.68 -1.12
C ARG A 32 15.40 -20.15 -1.13
N ALA A 33 16.23 -19.48 -0.34
CA ALA A 33 16.49 -18.07 -0.52
C ALA A 33 17.04 -17.93 -1.95
N LEU A 34 16.31 -17.21 -2.80
CA LEU A 34 16.78 -16.84 -4.12
C LEU A 34 18.01 -15.96 -3.88
N THR A 35 19.17 -16.42 -4.33
CA THR A 35 20.44 -15.71 -4.22
C THR A 35 20.78 -15.18 -5.60
N GLU A 36 20.74 -13.87 -5.79
CA GLU A 36 21.55 -13.24 -6.82
C GLU A 36 22.98 -13.18 -6.30
N GLY A 37 23.90 -13.90 -6.95
CA GLY A 37 25.34 -13.85 -6.64
C GLY A 37 25.72 -14.23 -5.20
N GLY A 38 24.96 -15.11 -4.49
CA GLY A 38 25.32 -15.57 -3.15
C GLY A 38 25.00 -14.62 -1.99
N ARG A 39 24.36 -13.47 -2.21
CA ARG A 39 23.93 -12.54 -1.17
C ARG A 39 22.47 -12.74 -0.82
N ALA A 40 22.16 -12.93 0.46
CA ALA A 40 20.77 -13.02 0.93
C ALA A 40 20.03 -11.71 0.62
N ILE A 41 18.86 -11.80 -0.01
CA ILE A 41 18.02 -10.64 -0.30
C ILE A 41 17.58 -10.04 1.05
N LYS A 42 17.88 -8.75 1.26
CA LYS A 42 17.44 -8.00 2.46
C LYS A 42 15.92 -8.01 2.54
N LYS A 43 15.38 -8.29 3.73
CA LYS A 43 13.94 -8.33 3.99
C LYS A 43 13.50 -7.11 4.78
N TYR A 44 12.27 -6.65 4.51
CA TYR A 44 11.73 -5.44 5.10
C TYR A 44 10.44 -5.72 5.85
N SER A 45 10.32 -5.14 7.04
CA SER A 45 9.11 -5.18 7.85
C SER A 45 8.14 -4.05 7.49
N ILE A 46 8.63 -3.01 6.78
CA ILE A 46 7.84 -1.90 6.28
C ILE A 46 8.19 -1.67 4.81
N ILE A 47 7.16 -1.66 3.96
CA ILE A 47 7.26 -1.25 2.56
C ILE A 47 6.34 -0.05 2.35
N TYR A 48 6.89 1.04 1.82
CA TYR A 48 6.17 2.25 1.46
C TYR A 48 6.29 2.46 -0.04
N ALA A 49 5.18 2.64 -0.74
CA ALA A 49 5.18 2.65 -2.21
C ALA A 49 4.23 3.71 -2.77
N ASP A 50 4.69 4.41 -3.81
CA ASP A 50 3.91 5.37 -4.59
C ASP A 50 4.06 5.06 -6.10
N PRO A 51 3.42 4.00 -6.61
CA PRO A 51 3.57 3.61 -8.01
C PRO A 51 3.13 4.71 -8.98
N PRO A 52 3.81 4.85 -10.12
CA PRO A 52 3.43 5.80 -11.16
C PRO A 52 2.22 5.27 -11.95
N TRP A 53 1.04 5.31 -11.33
CA TRP A 53 -0.20 4.78 -11.86
C TRP A 53 -0.52 5.38 -13.23
N GLN A 54 -0.74 4.52 -14.22
CA GLN A 54 -1.32 4.92 -15.49
C GLN A 54 -2.85 4.95 -15.37
N TYR A 55 -3.49 6.08 -15.65
CA TYR A 55 -4.94 6.18 -15.68
C TYR A 55 -5.44 6.89 -16.95
N LYS A 56 -6.56 6.41 -17.45
CA LYS A 56 -7.18 6.96 -18.66
C LYS A 56 -7.69 8.38 -18.38
N VAL A 57 -7.20 9.33 -19.15
CA VAL A 57 -7.72 10.70 -19.15
C VAL A 57 -8.92 10.76 -20.09
N TYR A 58 -10.09 11.07 -19.56
CA TYR A 58 -11.35 11.12 -20.33
C TYR A 58 -11.50 12.36 -21.22
N SER A 59 -10.63 13.36 -21.11
CA SER A 59 -10.72 14.60 -21.86
C SER A 59 -9.37 15.00 -22.44
N LYS A 60 -9.34 15.27 -23.75
CA LYS A 60 -8.15 15.82 -24.44
C LYS A 60 -7.69 17.15 -23.85
N LYS A 61 -8.60 17.98 -23.29
CA LYS A 61 -8.26 19.24 -22.61
C LYS A 61 -7.53 19.06 -21.29
N GLY A 62 -7.57 17.86 -20.70
CA GLY A 62 -6.87 17.49 -19.46
C GLY A 62 -5.52 16.80 -19.67
N ALA A 63 -5.21 16.36 -20.89
CA ALA A 63 -4.04 15.55 -21.20
C ALA A 63 -2.71 16.20 -20.80
N GLY A 64 -2.53 17.50 -20.99
CA GLY A 64 -1.33 18.23 -20.59
C GLY A 64 -1.11 18.39 -19.08
N ARG A 65 -2.06 17.91 -18.24
CA ARG A 65 -1.99 17.93 -16.77
C ARG A 65 -2.05 16.50 -16.17
N SER A 66 -2.00 15.48 -17.03
CA SER A 66 -1.96 14.10 -16.58
C SER A 66 -0.56 13.71 -16.11
N ALA A 67 -0.46 12.66 -15.31
CA ALA A 67 0.82 12.11 -14.86
C ALA A 67 1.72 11.74 -16.04
N GLU A 68 1.15 11.21 -17.13
CA GLU A 68 1.83 10.81 -18.35
C GLU A 68 2.59 11.94 -19.05
N SER A 69 2.19 13.21 -18.84
CA SER A 69 2.90 14.37 -19.39
C SER A 69 4.10 14.81 -18.56
N HIS A 70 4.28 14.26 -17.36
CA HIS A 70 5.30 14.68 -16.41
C HIS A 70 6.35 13.61 -16.12
N TYR A 71 5.99 12.31 -16.19
CA TYR A 71 6.91 11.19 -15.97
C TYR A 71 6.38 9.91 -16.64
N PRO A 72 7.27 8.92 -16.93
CA PRO A 72 6.84 7.62 -17.43
C PRO A 72 5.92 6.93 -16.42
N THR A 73 4.71 6.58 -16.85
CA THR A 73 3.77 5.77 -16.06
C THR A 73 3.99 4.28 -16.33
N MET A 74 3.56 3.43 -15.39
CA MET A 74 3.57 1.99 -15.55
C MET A 74 2.17 1.44 -15.71
N SER A 75 2.01 0.40 -16.53
CA SER A 75 0.75 -0.33 -16.61
C SER A 75 0.44 -1.04 -15.28
N ILE A 76 -0.84 -1.33 -15.04
CA ILE A 76 -1.24 -2.10 -13.84
C ILE A 76 -0.61 -3.48 -13.84
N GLU A 77 -0.48 -4.09 -15.02
CA GLU A 77 0.13 -5.39 -15.25
C GLU A 77 1.61 -5.36 -14.84
N ASP A 78 2.36 -4.35 -15.26
CA ASP A 78 3.77 -4.21 -14.91
C ASP A 78 3.96 -3.98 -13.40
N ILE A 79 3.14 -3.10 -12.79
CA ILE A 79 3.19 -2.86 -11.34
C ILE A 79 2.88 -4.17 -10.59
N ARG A 80 1.88 -4.95 -11.03
CA ARG A 80 1.54 -6.23 -10.41
C ARG A 80 2.63 -7.28 -10.54
N ALA A 81 3.39 -7.24 -11.64
CA ALA A 81 4.46 -8.20 -11.93
C ALA A 81 5.70 -7.98 -11.08
N LEU A 82 5.89 -6.80 -10.47
CA LEU A 82 7.02 -6.54 -9.59
C LEU A 82 7.04 -7.52 -8.40
N PRO A 83 8.19 -8.14 -8.09
CA PRO A 83 8.32 -9.16 -7.04
C PRO A 83 8.38 -8.55 -5.63
N VAL A 84 7.54 -7.55 -5.33
CA VAL A 84 7.52 -6.83 -4.05
C VAL A 84 7.28 -7.76 -2.86
N GLY A 85 6.50 -8.82 -3.07
CA GLY A 85 6.27 -9.85 -2.05
C GLY A 85 7.54 -10.59 -1.61
N GLU A 86 8.58 -10.61 -2.46
CA GLU A 86 9.87 -11.20 -2.12
C GLU A 86 10.74 -10.30 -1.24
N LEU A 87 10.51 -9.01 -1.24
CA LEU A 87 11.16 -8.07 -0.32
C LEU A 87 10.58 -8.13 1.09
N ALA A 88 9.33 -8.57 1.21
CA ALA A 88 8.62 -8.58 2.48
C ALA A 88 9.17 -9.64 3.44
N ASP A 89 9.41 -9.22 4.69
CA ASP A 89 9.64 -10.14 5.80
C ASP A 89 8.37 -10.96 6.08
N ARG A 90 8.48 -11.97 6.96
CA ARG A 90 7.34 -12.80 7.39
C ARG A 90 6.16 -11.95 7.90
N ASP A 91 6.46 -10.92 8.67
CA ASP A 91 5.49 -9.99 9.24
C ASP A 91 5.79 -8.58 8.71
N CYS A 92 5.09 -8.16 7.66
CA CYS A 92 5.37 -6.93 6.93
C CYS A 92 4.13 -6.06 6.74
N ALA A 93 4.27 -4.75 6.89
CA ALA A 93 3.25 -3.75 6.59
C ALA A 93 3.58 -3.03 5.29
N LEU A 94 2.62 -2.99 4.37
CA LEU A 94 2.67 -2.23 3.13
C LEU A 94 1.82 -0.97 3.28
N PHE A 95 2.42 0.19 2.96
CA PHE A 95 1.77 1.49 2.84
C PHE A 95 1.79 1.91 1.38
N LEU A 96 0.64 1.88 0.72
CA LEU A 96 0.52 2.09 -0.73
C LEU A 96 -0.30 3.34 -1.03
N TRP A 97 0.31 4.32 -1.71
CA TRP A 97 -0.40 5.48 -2.21
C TRP A 97 -1.26 5.16 -3.42
N ILE A 98 -2.46 5.68 -3.39
CA ILE A 98 -3.43 5.55 -4.48
C ILE A 98 -4.15 6.86 -4.74
N THR A 99 -4.62 7.03 -5.96
CA THR A 99 -5.68 7.97 -6.30
C THR A 99 -7.02 7.24 -6.33
N PHE A 100 -8.12 7.93 -6.04
CA PHE A 100 -9.46 7.30 -5.98
C PHE A 100 -9.85 6.51 -7.25
N PRO A 101 -9.55 6.98 -8.47
CA PRO A 101 -9.86 6.20 -9.67
C PRO A 101 -9.15 4.85 -9.74
N MET A 102 -7.99 4.71 -9.08
CA MET A 102 -7.16 3.49 -9.10
C MET A 102 -7.44 2.54 -7.93
N LEU A 103 -8.47 2.81 -7.12
CA LEU A 103 -8.73 2.03 -5.90
C LEU A 103 -8.90 0.53 -6.17
N LEU A 104 -9.69 0.16 -7.17
CA LEU A 104 -9.91 -1.26 -7.50
C LEU A 104 -8.64 -1.93 -8.03
N ASP A 105 -7.90 -1.25 -8.89
CA ASP A 105 -6.64 -1.74 -9.45
C ASP A 105 -5.59 -1.90 -8.35
N ALA A 106 -5.49 -0.94 -7.43
CA ALA A 106 -4.59 -1.02 -6.29
C ALA A 106 -4.87 -2.23 -5.39
N LEU A 107 -6.13 -2.61 -5.19
CA LEU A 107 -6.48 -3.84 -4.46
C LEU A 107 -5.98 -5.09 -5.17
N THR A 108 -5.98 -5.11 -6.51
CA THR A 108 -5.42 -6.22 -7.29
C THR A 108 -3.90 -6.29 -7.18
N VAL A 109 -3.21 -5.13 -7.18
CA VAL A 109 -1.76 -5.02 -6.94
C VAL A 109 -1.39 -5.53 -5.54
N ILE A 110 -2.08 -5.07 -4.51
CA ILE A 110 -1.89 -5.53 -3.12
C ILE A 110 -1.95 -7.06 -3.04
N LYS A 111 -2.95 -7.67 -3.68
CA LYS A 111 -3.12 -9.13 -3.73
C LYS A 111 -1.99 -9.81 -4.51
N ALA A 112 -1.59 -9.27 -5.65
CA ALA A 112 -0.51 -9.82 -6.47
C ALA A 112 0.82 -9.82 -5.73
N TRP A 113 1.11 -8.78 -4.94
CA TRP A 113 2.28 -8.68 -4.08
C TRP A 113 2.23 -9.56 -2.82
N GLY A 114 1.13 -10.32 -2.62
CA GLY A 114 0.96 -11.25 -1.49
C GLY A 114 0.55 -10.60 -0.18
N PHE A 115 -0.03 -9.40 -0.24
CA PHE A 115 -0.56 -8.69 0.93
C PHE A 115 -2.08 -8.78 1.03
N THR A 116 -2.59 -8.54 2.23
CA THR A 116 -4.02 -8.46 2.53
C THR A 116 -4.36 -7.03 2.95
N TYR A 117 -5.29 -6.39 2.23
CA TYR A 117 -5.84 -5.08 2.60
C TYR A 117 -6.36 -5.07 4.04
N LYS A 118 -6.11 -3.99 4.75
CA LYS A 118 -6.61 -3.78 6.13
C LYS A 118 -7.50 -2.55 6.24
N THR A 119 -7.00 -1.39 5.83
CA THR A 119 -7.69 -0.11 5.98
C THR A 119 -6.97 0.98 5.19
N VAL A 120 -7.50 2.19 5.23
CA VAL A 120 -6.76 3.40 4.86
C VAL A 120 -5.88 3.79 6.05
N ALA A 121 -4.55 3.80 5.85
CA ALA A 121 -3.60 4.26 6.86
C ALA A 121 -3.64 5.77 7.01
N PHE A 122 -3.51 6.48 5.88
CA PHE A 122 -3.50 7.94 5.86
C PHE A 122 -4.40 8.48 4.75
N ALA A 123 -5.09 9.58 5.07
CA ALA A 123 -5.82 10.42 4.13
C ALA A 123 -5.15 11.79 4.10
N TRP A 124 -4.39 12.06 3.04
CA TRP A 124 -3.77 13.36 2.84
C TRP A 124 -4.78 14.34 2.28
N VAL A 125 -5.21 15.26 3.12
CA VAL A 125 -6.04 16.41 2.73
C VAL A 125 -5.10 17.53 2.32
N LYS A 126 -5.09 17.85 1.02
CA LYS A 126 -4.17 18.79 0.42
C LYS A 126 -4.49 20.25 0.80
N GLN A 127 -3.46 20.98 1.17
CA GLN A 127 -3.54 22.42 1.46
C GLN A 127 -2.83 23.23 0.38
N ASN A 128 -3.17 24.49 0.25
CA ASN A 128 -2.47 25.43 -0.63
C ASN A 128 -1.07 25.76 -0.07
N LYS A 129 -0.07 25.93 -0.95
CA LYS A 129 1.32 26.23 -0.54
C LYS A 129 1.47 27.52 0.26
N LYS A 130 0.66 28.53 -0.05
CA LYS A 130 0.83 29.90 0.47
C LYS A 130 -0.30 30.35 1.39
N ALA A 131 -1.27 29.50 1.66
CA ALA A 131 -2.44 29.84 2.46
C ALA A 131 -2.90 28.63 3.28
N ASN A 132 -3.35 28.85 4.50
CA ASN A 132 -3.91 27.80 5.33
C ASN A 132 -5.36 27.46 4.91
N THR A 133 -5.53 27.16 3.61
CA THR A 133 -6.80 26.81 2.97
C THR A 133 -6.64 25.51 2.21
N LEU A 134 -7.77 24.83 1.99
CA LEU A 134 -7.76 23.56 1.26
C LEU A 134 -7.44 23.79 -0.23
N PHE A 135 -6.60 22.92 -0.79
CA PHE A 135 -6.35 22.87 -2.24
C PHE A 135 -7.51 22.15 -2.92
N TRP A 136 -7.97 22.67 -4.05
CA TRP A 136 -9.03 22.07 -4.85
C TRP A 136 -8.52 21.66 -6.22
N GLY A 137 -8.38 20.35 -6.42
CA GLY A 137 -8.04 19.78 -7.72
C GLY A 137 -9.24 19.70 -8.67
N MET A 138 -8.98 19.21 -9.89
CA MET A 138 -10.01 19.08 -10.94
C MET A 138 -11.09 18.07 -10.57
N GLY A 139 -10.70 16.86 -10.14
CA GLY A 139 -11.59 15.76 -9.82
C GLY A 139 -12.47 15.28 -10.99
N TYR A 140 -13.10 14.12 -10.83
CA TYR A 140 -13.93 13.52 -11.88
C TYR A 140 -15.41 13.93 -11.73
N TRP A 141 -16.00 13.76 -10.56
CA TRP A 141 -17.36 14.19 -10.22
C TRP A 141 -17.36 15.35 -9.26
N THR A 142 -16.51 15.29 -8.26
CA THR A 142 -16.34 16.33 -7.25
C THR A 142 -14.93 16.91 -7.35
N ARG A 143 -14.71 18.08 -6.75
CA ARG A 143 -13.36 18.66 -6.65
C ARG A 143 -12.51 17.78 -5.74
N ALA A 144 -11.43 17.23 -6.30
CA ALA A 144 -10.53 16.33 -5.57
C ALA A 144 -9.51 17.11 -4.77
N ASN A 145 -9.37 16.78 -3.48
CA ASN A 145 -8.34 17.35 -2.62
C ASN A 145 -7.72 16.35 -1.65
N VAL A 146 -8.06 15.07 -1.80
CA VAL A 146 -7.56 14.00 -0.93
C VAL A 146 -6.87 12.94 -1.76
N GLU A 147 -5.76 12.41 -1.23
CA GLU A 147 -5.15 11.16 -1.68
C GLU A 147 -5.06 10.18 -0.51
N LEU A 148 -5.15 8.89 -0.82
CA LEU A 148 -5.18 7.84 0.19
C LEU A 148 -3.88 7.03 0.18
N CYS A 149 -3.36 6.74 1.37
CA CYS A 149 -2.34 5.75 1.60
C CYS A 149 -2.99 4.53 2.27
N ILE A 150 -3.02 3.41 1.57
CA ILE A 150 -3.65 2.18 2.03
C ILE A 150 -2.68 1.37 2.88
N LEU A 151 -3.17 0.78 3.98
CA LEU A 151 -2.48 -0.22 4.77
C LEU A 151 -2.90 -1.63 4.32
N ALA A 152 -1.92 -2.43 3.95
CA ALA A 152 -2.06 -3.86 3.76
C ALA A 152 -0.97 -4.61 4.55
N THR A 153 -1.17 -5.90 4.85
CA THR A 153 -0.22 -6.66 5.65
C THR A 153 0.04 -8.04 5.05
N LYS A 154 1.27 -8.52 5.25
CA LYS A 154 1.68 -9.92 5.11
C LYS A 154 2.01 -10.43 6.51
N GLY A 155 1.57 -11.62 6.87
CA GLY A 155 1.73 -12.13 8.25
C GLY A 155 0.92 -11.33 9.28
N ARG A 156 1.54 -11.04 10.43
CA ARG A 156 0.91 -10.39 11.59
C ARG A 156 1.78 -9.26 12.15
N PRO A 157 2.13 -8.24 11.35
CA PRO A 157 2.90 -7.10 11.87
C PRO A 157 2.10 -6.40 12.98
N ARG A 158 2.81 -5.90 13.99
CA ARG A 158 2.20 -5.21 15.13
C ARG A 158 2.55 -3.73 15.09
N ARG A 159 1.55 -2.88 15.30
CA ARG A 159 1.79 -1.46 15.54
C ARG A 159 2.46 -1.25 16.90
N LYS A 160 3.39 -0.29 16.98
CA LYS A 160 4.03 0.15 18.22
C LYS A 160 3.22 1.24 18.93
N SER A 161 2.58 2.12 18.16
CA SER A 161 1.80 3.24 18.67
C SER A 161 0.33 3.14 18.24
N ALA A 162 -0.58 3.49 19.13
CA ALA A 162 -2.01 3.66 18.84
C ALA A 162 -2.42 5.12 18.60
N GLY A 163 -1.51 6.08 18.83
CA GLY A 163 -1.79 7.52 18.80
C GLY A 163 -1.56 8.20 17.44
N VAL A 164 -1.25 7.44 16.38
CA VAL A 164 -1.00 8.02 15.06
C VAL A 164 -2.33 8.31 14.36
N HIS A 165 -2.57 9.60 14.08
CA HIS A 165 -3.80 10.04 13.41
C HIS A 165 -3.76 9.75 11.91
N GLN A 166 -4.93 9.34 11.36
CA GLN A 166 -5.12 8.99 9.96
C GLN A 166 -5.07 10.21 9.03
N VAL A 167 -5.69 11.32 9.44
CA VAL A 167 -5.72 12.54 8.63
C VAL A 167 -4.36 13.22 8.64
N VAL A 168 -3.90 13.58 7.44
CA VAL A 168 -2.69 14.36 7.22
C VAL A 168 -3.08 15.65 6.51
N LEU A 169 -2.93 16.78 7.18
CA LEU A 169 -3.05 18.10 6.59
C LEU A 169 -1.66 18.58 6.18
N ALA A 170 -1.40 18.69 4.89
CA ALA A 170 -0.11 19.15 4.40
C ALA A 170 -0.27 19.89 3.05
N PRO A 171 0.57 20.91 2.79
CA PRO A 171 0.53 21.61 1.53
C PRO A 171 0.94 20.70 0.37
N VAL A 172 0.42 21.00 -0.84
CA VAL A 172 0.97 20.45 -2.07
C VAL A 172 2.36 21.02 -2.31
N GLU A 173 3.29 20.17 -2.72
CA GLU A 173 4.66 20.58 -3.06
C GLU A 173 4.88 20.49 -4.57
N GLU A 174 5.95 19.82 -5.00
CA GLU A 174 6.20 19.49 -6.38
C GLU A 174 5.15 18.49 -6.91
N HIS A 175 5.08 18.37 -8.22
CA HIS A 175 4.09 17.47 -8.83
C HIS A 175 4.25 16.05 -8.29
N SER A 176 3.15 15.45 -7.84
CA SER A 176 3.05 14.09 -7.27
C SER A 176 3.87 13.81 -5.99
N LYS A 177 4.65 14.76 -5.46
CA LYS A 177 5.38 14.53 -4.22
C LYS A 177 4.42 14.33 -3.05
N LYS A 178 4.60 13.25 -2.31
CA LYS A 178 3.84 12.95 -1.09
C LYS A 178 4.45 13.67 0.12
N PRO A 179 3.66 14.01 1.14
CA PRO A 179 4.17 14.71 2.33
C PRO A 179 5.21 13.87 3.08
N ASP A 180 6.38 14.44 3.34
CA ASP A 180 7.48 13.75 4.04
C ASP A 180 7.08 13.29 5.44
N ILE A 181 6.20 14.04 6.12
CA ILE A 181 5.67 13.69 7.46
C ILE A 181 5.01 12.30 7.49
N VAL A 182 4.60 11.74 6.35
CA VAL A 182 4.00 10.40 6.32
C VAL A 182 5.02 9.32 6.65
N ARG A 183 6.29 9.48 6.23
CA ARG A 183 7.38 8.56 6.62
C ARG A 183 7.59 8.55 8.13
N ASP A 184 7.59 9.71 8.77
CA ASP A 184 7.71 9.84 10.23
C ASP A 184 6.53 9.20 10.96
N LYS A 185 5.30 9.40 10.43
CA LYS A 185 4.09 8.76 10.95
C LYS A 185 4.15 7.24 10.83
N ILE A 186 4.69 6.69 9.73
CA ILE A 186 4.88 5.25 9.55
C ILE A 186 5.87 4.72 10.59
N VAL A 187 7.00 5.39 10.78
CA VAL A 187 7.99 4.99 11.80
C VAL A 187 7.41 5.09 13.22
N THR A 188 6.65 6.15 13.50
CA THR A 188 5.95 6.28 14.79
C THR A 188 4.94 5.14 15.01
N LEU A 189 4.19 4.78 13.96
CA LEU A 189 3.17 3.73 14.01
C LEU A 189 3.78 2.34 14.21
N MET A 190 4.83 2.02 13.44
CA MET A 190 5.38 0.67 13.34
C MET A 190 6.63 0.45 14.19
N GLY A 191 7.34 1.51 14.53
CA GLY A 191 8.66 1.48 15.16
C GLY A 191 9.81 1.59 14.15
N ASP A 192 11.04 1.65 14.66
CA ASP A 192 12.27 1.68 13.88
C ASP A 192 12.63 0.26 13.43
N LEU A 193 12.04 -0.15 12.30
CA LEU A 193 12.17 -1.47 11.69
C LEU A 193 12.84 -1.35 10.32
N PRO A 194 13.41 -2.45 9.78
CA PRO A 194 13.88 -2.48 8.39
C PRO A 194 12.79 -2.02 7.43
N ARG A 195 13.08 -1.00 6.63
CA ARG A 195 12.10 -0.33 5.79
C ARG A 195 12.67 0.08 4.45
N ILE A 196 11.79 0.09 3.44
CA ILE A 196 12.12 0.51 2.09
C ILE A 196 11.00 1.38 1.50
N GLU A 197 11.39 2.39 0.73
CA GLU A 197 10.51 3.16 -0.14
C GLU A 197 10.69 2.72 -1.59
N LEU A 198 9.60 2.26 -2.20
CA LEU A 198 9.55 1.89 -3.61
C LEU A 198 9.01 3.04 -4.45
N PHE A 199 9.55 3.20 -5.66
CA PHE A 199 9.30 4.34 -6.55
C PHE A 199 9.77 5.67 -5.93
N ALA A 200 10.84 5.58 -5.15
CA ALA A 200 11.40 6.72 -4.42
C ALA A 200 11.94 7.79 -5.37
N ARG A 201 11.77 9.05 -5.00
CA ARG A 201 12.29 10.23 -5.69
C ARG A 201 13.37 10.95 -4.90
N GLN A 202 13.66 10.48 -3.70
CA GLN A 202 14.70 10.99 -2.80
C GLN A 202 15.13 9.88 -1.86
N THR A 203 16.30 10.04 -1.21
CA THR A 203 16.86 9.08 -0.25
C THR A 203 16.67 9.62 1.17
N PRO A 204 15.54 9.32 1.85
CA PRO A 204 15.31 9.81 3.20
C PRO A 204 16.16 9.03 4.21
N PRO A 205 16.64 9.68 5.29
CA PRO A 205 17.45 9.02 6.30
C PRO A 205 16.77 7.78 6.90
N GLY A 206 17.52 6.67 6.95
CA GLY A 206 17.08 5.42 7.55
C GLY A 206 16.06 4.62 6.72
N TRP A 207 15.84 4.98 5.47
CA TRP A 207 15.09 4.21 4.49
C TRP A 207 16.03 3.68 3.41
N ASP A 208 15.90 2.42 3.05
CA ASP A 208 16.39 1.97 1.77
C ASP A 208 15.42 2.46 0.67
N VAL A 209 15.91 2.60 -0.55
CA VAL A 209 15.12 3.14 -1.66
C VAL A 209 15.26 2.30 -2.92
N TRP A 210 14.20 2.32 -3.72
CA TRP A 210 14.20 1.84 -5.10
C TRP A 210 13.34 2.78 -5.95
N GLY A 211 13.88 3.27 -7.07
CA GLY A 211 13.19 4.20 -7.95
C GLY A 211 14.07 4.72 -9.08
N ASN A 212 13.46 5.41 -10.05
CA ASN A 212 14.17 5.91 -11.23
C ASN A 212 14.92 7.24 -10.99
N GLU A 213 14.64 7.93 -9.88
CA GLU A 213 15.21 9.25 -9.55
C GLU A 213 16.24 9.16 -8.41
N VAL A 214 16.62 7.94 -7.98
CA VAL A 214 17.55 7.69 -6.88
C VAL A 214 18.53 6.57 -7.22
N ASP A 215 19.69 6.56 -6.55
CA ASP A 215 20.57 5.38 -6.51
C ASP A 215 19.89 4.31 -5.66
N SER A 216 19.40 3.25 -6.33
CA SER A 216 18.61 2.22 -5.67
C SER A 216 19.46 1.26 -4.84
N ASP A 217 19.02 0.96 -3.60
CA ASP A 217 19.68 0.01 -2.70
C ASP A 217 19.44 -1.46 -3.07
N ILE A 218 18.44 -1.71 -3.94
CA ILE A 218 18.04 -3.04 -4.40
C ILE A 218 17.74 -3.06 -5.90
N THR A 219 17.63 -4.27 -6.47
CA THR A 219 17.10 -4.52 -7.82
C THR A 219 15.74 -5.21 -7.70
N LEU A 220 14.76 -4.79 -8.52
CA LEU A 220 13.42 -5.40 -8.65
C LEU A 220 13.15 -5.78 -10.10
#